data_f58305afb38ac4d8fb8cea0a6e3a828b
#
_entry.id   f58305afb38ac4d8fb8cea0a6e3a828b
#
_cell.length_a   1.000
_cell.length_b   1.000
_cell.length_c   1.000
_cell.angle_alpha   90.00
_cell.angle_beta   90.00
_cell.angle_gamma   90.00
#
_symmetry.space_group_name_H-M   'P 1'
#
loop_
_entity.id
_entity.type
_entity.pdbx_description
1 polymer ?
#
loop_
_entity_poly.entity_id
_entity_poly.type
_entity_poly.pdbx_seq_one_letter_code
_entity_poly.pdbx_strand_id
1 'polypeptide(L)'
;LGVEVKEIKKKRPIMAKVCEKNAEKIYVTDDNPRNENPKLIRQMILSGFSKKLVITEIPLRAKAIETAIIKSKPNSIVLIAGKGHETIQTYGKKIINISDKEIVKNISETKLKFNQKKYNKIFNSEIIEKIIKKKLKFEGVSINSKQIKKDNLFVAIKGKNYDGQVFVKEALKNKANYCVVQKNINEPHKKKIIKYHSTLKFLNKLATLKRNHTNSKVVAITGSSGKTTLKTMLGKTLSNYGKTYFSQKSYNNHIGVPLSLCNMEHEHKYSVFEIGMSNRGEIRRLSNLVKPNIAIITNIGEAHIENFENLNDIAKAKSEIIENINSGGYLILNGDDKYFNYLSALAKKKKINVLSFSKSNKSNAKLVENKLYKKYSILHFRILNKSIYLKIKKIDP
;
A
#
# COMPACT_ATOMS: atom_id res chain seq x y z
N LEU A 1 -5.70 20.26 -39.76
CA LEU A 1 -4.52 21.04 -40.10
C LEU A 1 -3.41 20.08 -40.45
N GLY A 2 -3.16 19.88 -41.80
CA GLY A 2 -2.12 19.00 -42.31
C GLY A 2 -0.76 19.65 -42.09
N VAL A 3 0.00 19.13 -41.16
CA VAL A 3 1.44 19.38 -41.08
C VAL A 3 2.08 18.56 -42.21
N GLU A 4 2.78 19.22 -43.15
CA GLU A 4 3.40 18.55 -44.27
C GLU A 4 4.31 17.40 -43.82
N VAL A 5 4.19 16.24 -44.46
CA VAL A 5 4.98 15.03 -44.17
C VAL A 5 6.49 15.27 -44.14
N LYS A 6 6.98 16.23 -44.95
CA LYS A 6 8.39 16.68 -44.97
C LYS A 6 8.85 17.31 -43.65
N GLU A 7 8.02 18.11 -42.97
CA GLU A 7 8.37 18.71 -41.66
C GLU A 7 8.45 17.67 -40.53
N ILE A 8 7.57 16.68 -40.55
CA ILE A 8 7.58 15.60 -39.56
C ILE A 8 8.89 14.79 -39.69
N LYS A 9 9.35 14.50 -40.89
CA LYS A 9 10.59 13.75 -41.11
C LYS A 9 11.83 14.47 -40.56
N LYS A 10 11.93 15.78 -40.71
CA LYS A 10 13.02 16.61 -40.13
C LYS A 10 13.03 16.64 -38.61
N LYS A 11 11.87 16.51 -37.95
CA LYS A 11 11.75 16.52 -36.49
C LYS A 11 12.25 15.24 -35.84
N ARG A 12 12.26 14.09 -36.55
CA ARG A 12 12.63 12.77 -35.97
C ARG A 12 14.08 12.71 -35.43
N PRO A 13 15.11 13.16 -36.17
CA PRO A 13 16.47 13.23 -35.62
C PRO A 13 16.60 14.24 -34.47
N ILE A 14 15.82 15.33 -34.47
CA ILE A 14 15.83 16.34 -33.42
C ILE A 14 15.25 15.74 -32.12
N MET A 15 14.17 14.96 -32.21
CA MET A 15 13.62 14.23 -31.06
C MET A 15 14.66 13.31 -30.44
N ALA A 16 15.44 12.59 -31.24
CA ALA A 16 16.52 11.74 -30.75
C ALA A 16 17.56 12.53 -29.94
N LYS A 17 18.01 13.69 -30.44
CA LYS A 17 18.95 14.57 -29.71
C LYS A 17 18.40 15.07 -28.38
N VAL A 18 17.11 15.41 -28.33
CA VAL A 18 16.44 15.83 -27.09
C VAL A 18 16.38 14.68 -26.10
N CYS A 19 16.02 13.48 -26.54
CA CYS A 19 16.00 12.28 -25.68
C CYS A 19 17.41 11.95 -25.19
N GLU A 20 18.42 12.03 -26.03
CA GLU A 20 19.81 11.75 -25.68
C GLU A 20 20.34 12.67 -24.56
N LYS A 21 19.93 13.95 -24.57
CA LYS A 21 20.33 14.93 -23.57
C LYS A 21 19.67 14.69 -22.20
N ASN A 22 18.49 14.07 -22.18
CA ASN A 22 17.64 14.03 -20.98
C ASN A 22 17.37 12.62 -20.41
N ALA A 23 17.89 11.56 -21.05
CA ALA A 23 17.65 10.19 -20.61
C ALA A 23 18.95 9.36 -20.56
N GLU A 24 19.07 8.49 -19.55
CA GLU A 24 20.20 7.56 -19.41
C GLU A 24 20.08 6.33 -20.32
N LYS A 25 18.84 5.96 -20.67
CA LYS A 25 18.51 4.80 -21.48
C LYS A 25 17.28 5.07 -22.33
N ILE A 26 17.36 4.68 -23.62
CA ILE A 26 16.32 4.99 -24.59
C ILE A 26 15.85 3.71 -25.27
N TYR A 27 14.53 3.57 -25.40
CA TYR A 27 13.88 2.54 -26.20
C TYR A 27 13.14 3.20 -27.37
N VAL A 28 13.52 2.86 -28.60
CA VAL A 28 12.86 3.34 -29.81
C VAL A 28 11.83 2.30 -30.25
N THR A 29 10.59 2.73 -30.44
CA THR A 29 9.47 1.85 -30.76
C THR A 29 8.48 2.52 -31.70
N ASP A 30 7.57 1.74 -32.30
CA ASP A 30 6.50 2.27 -33.12
C ASP A 30 5.54 3.11 -32.28
N ASP A 31 5.16 4.27 -32.83
CA ASP A 31 4.08 5.09 -32.30
C ASP A 31 2.80 4.85 -33.12
N ASN A 32 2.54 5.64 -34.13
CA ASN A 32 1.42 5.50 -35.05
C ASN A 32 1.89 5.71 -36.49
N PRO A 33 2.45 4.67 -37.14
CA PRO A 33 3.08 4.82 -38.46
C PRO A 33 2.12 5.19 -39.59
N ARG A 34 0.83 4.88 -39.44
CA ARG A 34 -0.21 5.10 -40.45
C ARG A 34 0.21 4.45 -41.78
N ASN A 35 0.42 5.25 -42.84
CA ASN A 35 0.82 4.79 -44.20
C ASN A 35 2.34 4.78 -44.43
N GLU A 36 3.15 5.22 -43.47
CA GLU A 36 4.61 5.20 -43.58
C GLU A 36 5.17 3.83 -43.13
N ASN A 37 6.33 3.48 -43.70
CA ASN A 37 7.03 2.27 -43.27
C ASN A 37 7.59 2.47 -41.83
N PRO A 38 7.13 1.68 -40.84
CA PRO A 38 7.52 1.86 -39.43
C PRO A 38 9.04 1.67 -39.22
N LYS A 39 9.68 0.79 -39.98
CA LYS A 39 11.13 0.57 -39.89
C LYS A 39 11.91 1.82 -40.33
N LEU A 40 11.49 2.49 -41.39
CA LEU A 40 12.11 3.74 -41.85
C LEU A 40 11.93 4.87 -40.84
N ILE A 41 10.76 4.95 -40.20
CA ILE A 41 10.52 5.92 -39.11
C ILE A 41 11.52 5.73 -37.97
N ARG A 42 11.68 4.49 -37.48
CA ARG A 42 12.64 4.19 -36.41
C ARG A 42 14.07 4.48 -36.82
N GLN A 43 14.46 4.12 -38.05
CA GLN A 43 15.80 4.42 -38.59
C GLN A 43 16.09 5.93 -38.64
N MET A 44 15.12 6.75 -39.02
CA MET A 44 15.25 8.22 -39.00
C MET A 44 15.42 8.76 -37.57
N ILE A 45 14.76 8.16 -36.58
CA ILE A 45 14.97 8.52 -35.17
C ILE A 45 16.37 8.07 -34.73
N LEU A 46 16.75 6.84 -35.06
CA LEU A 46 18.04 6.26 -34.67
C LEU A 46 19.23 7.03 -35.24
N SER A 47 19.11 7.58 -36.46
CA SER A 47 20.15 8.40 -37.09
C SER A 47 20.43 9.73 -36.39
N GLY A 48 19.52 10.17 -35.51
CA GLY A 48 19.68 11.41 -34.73
C GLY A 48 20.50 11.25 -33.43
N PHE A 49 20.83 10.03 -33.02
CA PHE A 49 21.63 9.79 -31.83
C PHE A 49 23.13 9.84 -32.09
N SER A 50 23.88 10.42 -31.17
CA SER A 50 25.33 10.28 -31.11
C SER A 50 25.65 8.99 -30.33
N LYS A 51 26.50 8.10 -30.78
CA LYS A 51 26.76 6.73 -30.30
C LYS A 51 27.15 6.58 -28.78
N LYS A 52 26.81 7.52 -27.90
CA LYS A 52 27.23 7.56 -26.49
C LYS A 52 26.27 6.90 -25.49
N LEU A 53 25.07 6.52 -25.89
CA LEU A 53 24.04 5.99 -24.97
C LEU A 53 23.60 4.56 -25.30
N VAL A 54 23.03 3.87 -24.28
CA VAL A 54 22.42 2.55 -24.49
C VAL A 54 21.04 2.73 -25.13
N ILE A 55 20.98 2.62 -26.44
CA ILE A 55 19.76 2.72 -27.23
C ILE A 55 19.33 1.31 -27.65
N THR A 56 18.07 0.99 -27.46
CA THR A 56 17.50 -0.30 -27.82
C THR A 56 16.28 -0.10 -28.73
N GLU A 57 16.31 -0.67 -29.93
CA GLU A 57 15.16 -0.69 -30.84
C GLU A 57 14.25 -1.89 -30.48
N ILE A 58 12.97 -1.63 -30.20
CA ILE A 58 11.95 -2.65 -30.00
C ILE A 58 10.70 -2.22 -30.76
N PRO A 59 10.42 -2.79 -31.94
CA PRO A 59 9.30 -2.38 -32.78
C PRO A 59 7.95 -2.43 -32.10
N LEU A 60 7.65 -3.52 -31.39
CA LEU A 60 6.40 -3.72 -30.68
C LEU A 60 6.32 -2.81 -29.45
N ARG A 61 5.43 -1.80 -29.49
CA ARG A 61 5.28 -0.79 -28.45
C ARG A 61 4.99 -1.38 -27.07
N ALA A 62 4.08 -2.35 -26.98
CA ALA A 62 3.78 -3.01 -25.71
C ALA A 62 5.03 -3.65 -25.10
N LYS A 63 5.84 -4.33 -25.92
CA LYS A 63 7.07 -4.98 -25.47
C LYS A 63 8.17 -3.97 -25.10
N ALA A 64 8.23 -2.84 -25.80
CA ALA A 64 9.15 -1.76 -25.47
C ALA A 64 8.83 -1.16 -24.09
N ILE A 65 7.56 -0.86 -23.83
CA ILE A 65 7.07 -0.34 -22.54
C ILE A 65 7.34 -1.35 -21.43
N GLU A 66 6.98 -2.62 -21.64
CA GLU A 66 7.25 -3.70 -20.69
C GLU A 66 8.74 -3.81 -20.36
N THR A 67 9.59 -3.84 -21.39
CA THR A 67 11.04 -3.95 -21.23
C THR A 67 11.63 -2.76 -20.47
N ALA A 68 11.18 -1.54 -20.79
CA ALA A 68 11.61 -0.33 -20.11
C ALA A 68 11.28 -0.36 -18.61
N ILE A 69 10.05 -0.76 -18.26
CA ILE A 69 9.60 -0.85 -16.87
C ILE A 69 10.32 -1.97 -16.12
N ILE A 70 10.48 -3.16 -16.73
CA ILE A 70 11.11 -4.31 -16.07
C ILE A 70 12.61 -4.07 -15.82
N LYS A 71 13.30 -3.44 -16.79
CA LYS A 71 14.74 -3.18 -16.71
C LYS A 71 15.11 -1.85 -16.03
N SER A 72 14.12 -1.05 -15.59
CA SER A 72 14.38 0.17 -14.84
C SER A 72 14.91 -0.16 -13.43
N LYS A 73 15.87 0.64 -12.96
CA LYS A 73 16.37 0.55 -11.59
C LYS A 73 15.31 1.06 -10.60
N PRO A 74 15.36 0.66 -9.31
CA PRO A 74 14.56 1.32 -8.27
C PRO A 74 14.76 2.84 -8.30
N ASN A 75 13.68 3.60 -8.13
CA ASN A 75 13.65 5.07 -8.17
C ASN A 75 13.93 5.70 -9.55
N SER A 76 13.88 4.94 -10.63
CA SER A 76 13.91 5.49 -11.99
C SER A 76 12.55 6.00 -12.43
N ILE A 77 12.55 7.05 -13.25
CA ILE A 77 11.36 7.54 -13.95
C ILE A 77 11.37 6.97 -15.36
N VAL A 78 10.29 6.29 -15.76
CA VAL A 78 10.09 5.83 -17.14
C VAL A 78 9.10 6.76 -17.82
N LEU A 79 9.59 7.56 -18.78
CA LEU A 79 8.77 8.43 -19.60
C LEU A 79 8.33 7.68 -20.86
N ILE A 80 7.02 7.56 -21.09
CA ILE A 80 6.44 7.00 -22.31
C ILE A 80 5.89 8.15 -23.13
N ALA A 81 6.52 8.41 -24.27
CA ALA A 81 6.17 9.52 -25.16
C ALA A 81 5.56 9.03 -26.48
N GLY A 82 4.83 9.91 -27.16
CA GLY A 82 4.20 9.69 -28.46
C GLY A 82 2.67 9.69 -28.35
N LYS A 83 2.06 8.53 -28.15
CA LYS A 83 0.59 8.34 -28.23
C LYS A 83 -0.24 9.15 -27.22
N GLY A 84 0.32 9.43 -26.04
CA GLY A 84 -0.45 10.13 -24.99
C GLY A 84 -1.70 9.35 -24.58
N HIS A 85 -2.88 9.90 -24.90
CA HIS A 85 -4.18 9.29 -24.61
C HIS A 85 -4.75 8.42 -25.74
N GLU A 86 -4.08 8.36 -26.89
CA GLU A 86 -4.54 7.56 -28.03
C GLU A 86 -4.55 6.07 -27.71
N THR A 87 -5.64 5.40 -28.09
CA THR A 87 -5.85 3.96 -27.88
C THR A 87 -5.75 3.13 -29.16
N ILE A 88 -5.39 3.76 -30.30
CA ILE A 88 -5.33 3.13 -31.61
C ILE A 88 -3.95 3.29 -32.21
N GLN A 89 -3.42 2.24 -32.84
CA GLN A 89 -2.20 2.25 -33.63
C GLN A 89 -2.52 1.71 -35.03
N THR A 90 -2.17 2.49 -36.08
CA THR A 90 -2.54 2.19 -37.46
C THR A 90 -1.30 1.84 -38.28
N TYR A 91 -1.34 0.73 -39.00
CA TYR A 91 -0.33 0.25 -39.94
C TYR A 91 -1.00 0.03 -41.29
N GLY A 92 -1.01 1.06 -42.12
CA GLY A 92 -1.77 1.05 -43.39
C GLY A 92 -3.26 0.80 -43.10
N LYS A 93 -3.81 -0.29 -43.64
CA LYS A 93 -5.21 -0.71 -43.41
C LYS A 93 -5.43 -1.44 -42.11
N LYS A 94 -4.36 -1.84 -41.37
CA LYS A 94 -4.46 -2.59 -40.12
C LYS A 94 -4.56 -1.65 -38.94
N ILE A 95 -5.59 -1.81 -38.10
CA ILE A 95 -5.81 -1.05 -36.89
C ILE A 95 -5.60 -1.99 -35.70
N ILE A 96 -4.82 -1.55 -34.72
CA ILE A 96 -4.53 -2.28 -33.49
C ILE A 96 -4.97 -1.41 -32.31
N ASN A 97 -5.78 -1.95 -31.40
CA ASN A 97 -6.13 -1.32 -30.15
C ASN A 97 -4.96 -1.50 -29.18
N ILE A 98 -4.38 -0.39 -28.71
CA ILE A 98 -3.24 -0.40 -27.81
C ILE A 98 -3.23 0.90 -26.98
N SER A 99 -3.34 0.77 -25.70
CA SER A 99 -3.29 1.87 -24.73
C SER A 99 -2.05 1.76 -23.85
N ASP A 100 -1.18 2.78 -23.88
CA ASP A 100 0.00 2.83 -23.02
C ASP A 100 -0.37 2.73 -21.54
N LYS A 101 -1.47 3.38 -21.14
CA LYS A 101 -1.98 3.36 -19.77
C LYS A 101 -2.40 1.96 -19.32
N GLU A 102 -3.08 1.20 -20.19
CA GLU A 102 -3.51 -0.17 -19.88
C GLU A 102 -2.30 -1.12 -19.83
N ILE A 103 -1.32 -0.96 -20.74
CA ILE A 103 -0.08 -1.75 -20.70
C ILE A 103 0.64 -1.53 -19.38
N VAL A 104 0.83 -0.28 -18.96
CA VAL A 104 1.47 0.05 -17.67
C VAL A 104 0.69 -0.53 -16.50
N LYS A 105 -0.64 -0.43 -16.51
CA LYS A 105 -1.52 -1.00 -15.49
C LYS A 105 -1.37 -2.52 -15.41
N ASN A 106 -1.42 -3.21 -16.53
CA ASN A 106 -1.27 -4.67 -16.61
C ASN A 106 0.12 -5.13 -16.16
N ILE A 107 1.18 -4.40 -16.52
CA ILE A 107 2.55 -4.69 -16.07
C ILE A 107 2.66 -4.50 -14.57
N SER A 108 2.09 -3.44 -14.01
CA SER A 108 2.11 -3.19 -12.57
C SER A 108 1.34 -4.26 -11.82
N GLU A 109 0.18 -4.70 -12.32
CA GLU A 109 -0.58 -5.81 -11.77
C GLU A 109 0.14 -7.16 -11.92
N THR A 110 0.80 -7.41 -13.04
CA THR A 110 1.60 -8.61 -13.28
C THR A 110 2.88 -8.61 -12.44
N LYS A 111 3.57 -7.47 -12.31
CA LYS A 111 4.72 -7.31 -11.40
C LYS A 111 4.31 -7.51 -9.94
N LEU A 112 3.16 -7.02 -9.54
CA LEU A 112 2.58 -7.29 -8.22
C LEU A 112 2.27 -8.79 -8.04
N LYS A 113 1.72 -9.47 -9.06
CA LYS A 113 1.47 -10.93 -9.07
C LYS A 113 2.77 -11.73 -9.13
N PHE A 114 3.76 -11.31 -9.90
CA PHE A 114 5.05 -12.02 -10.06
C PHE A 114 5.94 -11.86 -8.82
N ASN A 115 5.98 -10.66 -8.23
CA ASN A 115 6.62 -10.43 -6.95
C ASN A 115 5.90 -11.18 -5.81
N GLN A 116 4.57 -11.29 -5.84
CA GLN A 116 3.83 -12.15 -4.93
C GLN A 116 4.23 -13.63 -5.07
N LYS A 117 4.49 -14.16 -6.27
CA LYS A 117 4.93 -15.56 -6.46
C LYS A 117 6.36 -15.82 -5.97
N LYS A 118 7.27 -14.86 -6.08
CA LYS A 118 8.69 -15.03 -5.72
C LYS A 118 8.97 -14.80 -4.23
N TYR A 119 8.07 -14.10 -3.52
CA TYR A 119 8.28 -13.61 -2.15
C TYR A 119 7.26 -14.10 -1.12
N ASN A 120 6.53 -15.14 -1.44
CA ASN A 120 5.47 -15.72 -0.57
C ASN A 120 6.00 -16.57 0.59
N LYS A 121 7.19 -16.32 1.12
CA LYS A 121 7.59 -16.86 2.42
C LYS A 121 7.16 -15.91 3.54
N ILE A 122 5.84 -15.77 3.72
CA ILE A 122 5.29 -14.96 4.81
C ILE A 122 5.69 -15.55 6.16
N PHE A 123 5.81 -16.88 6.25
CA PHE A 123 6.19 -17.57 7.47
C PHE A 123 7.35 -18.54 7.25
N ASN A 124 8.41 -18.36 8.05
CA ASN A 124 9.43 -19.38 8.22
C ASN A 124 8.86 -20.52 9.10
N SER A 125 9.13 -21.79 8.74
CA SER A 125 8.72 -22.97 9.51
C SER A 125 9.15 -22.90 10.97
N GLU A 126 10.30 -22.30 11.28
CA GLU A 126 10.80 -22.11 12.64
C GLU A 126 9.92 -21.22 13.53
N ILE A 127 9.28 -20.19 12.95
CA ILE A 127 8.36 -19.31 13.67
C ILE A 127 7.13 -20.10 14.14
N ILE A 128 6.66 -21.01 13.31
CA ILE A 128 5.46 -21.80 13.58
C ILE A 128 5.77 -22.94 14.56
N GLU A 129 6.95 -23.53 14.45
CA GLU A 129 7.42 -24.57 15.35
C GLU A 129 7.42 -24.10 16.81
N LYS A 130 7.73 -22.82 17.07
CA LYS A 130 7.63 -22.19 18.39
C LYS A 130 6.21 -22.14 18.96
N ILE A 131 5.18 -22.23 18.10
CA ILE A 131 3.77 -22.15 18.54
C ILE A 131 3.17 -23.56 18.74
N ILE A 132 3.41 -24.45 17.78
CA ILE A 132 2.68 -25.74 17.70
C ILE A 132 3.61 -26.96 17.72
N LYS A 133 4.93 -26.78 17.91
CA LYS A 133 5.95 -27.83 17.94
C LYS A 133 5.96 -28.72 16.67
N LYS A 134 5.49 -28.17 15.53
CA LYS A 134 5.46 -28.85 14.23
C LYS A 134 5.97 -27.91 13.14
N LYS A 135 6.76 -28.44 12.22
CA LYS A 135 7.20 -27.69 11.02
C LYS A 135 6.07 -27.65 10.00
N LEU A 136 5.48 -26.48 9.80
CA LEU A 136 4.44 -26.26 8.80
C LEU A 136 4.91 -25.23 7.79
N LYS A 137 4.51 -25.44 6.53
CA LYS A 137 4.73 -24.47 5.46
C LYS A 137 3.37 -23.95 4.98
N PHE A 138 3.16 -22.66 5.02
CA PHE A 138 1.99 -22.01 4.45
C PHE A 138 2.31 -20.57 4.03
N GLU A 139 1.47 -20.04 3.12
CA GLU A 139 1.62 -18.73 2.53
C GLU A 139 0.38 -17.87 2.86
N GLY A 140 0.48 -17.08 3.91
CA GLY A 140 -0.62 -16.23 4.35
C GLY A 140 -1.64 -16.91 5.25
N VAL A 141 -2.47 -16.08 5.87
CA VAL A 141 -3.50 -16.49 6.83
C VAL A 141 -4.84 -15.93 6.40
N SER A 142 -5.89 -16.74 6.45
CA SER A 142 -7.26 -16.31 6.25
C SER A 142 -8.17 -16.81 7.38
N ILE A 143 -9.18 -16.02 7.68
CA ILE A 143 -10.29 -16.38 8.58
C ILE A 143 -11.61 -16.53 7.79
N ASN A 144 -11.56 -16.33 6.46
CA ASN A 144 -12.70 -16.46 5.56
C ASN A 144 -12.43 -17.59 4.56
N SER A 145 -13.22 -18.64 4.64
CA SER A 145 -13.13 -19.83 3.77
C SER A 145 -13.24 -19.51 2.28
N LYS A 146 -14.08 -18.53 1.92
CA LYS A 146 -14.30 -18.09 0.51
C LYS A 146 -13.12 -17.28 -0.04
N GLN A 147 -12.24 -16.73 0.80
CA GLN A 147 -11.10 -15.91 0.41
C GLN A 147 -9.76 -16.66 0.58
N ILE A 148 -9.81 -17.96 0.78
CA ILE A 148 -8.62 -18.82 0.85
C ILE A 148 -7.87 -18.77 -0.48
N LYS A 149 -6.59 -18.54 -0.40
CA LYS A 149 -5.65 -18.74 -1.51
C LYS A 149 -4.95 -20.08 -1.31
N LYS A 150 -4.43 -20.68 -2.39
CA LYS A 150 -3.60 -21.87 -2.33
C LYS A 150 -2.51 -21.69 -1.26
N ASP A 151 -2.27 -22.73 -0.49
CA ASP A 151 -1.26 -22.79 0.57
C ASP A 151 -1.49 -21.84 1.76
N ASN A 152 -2.70 -21.24 1.91
CA ASN A 152 -3.03 -20.48 3.11
C ASN A 152 -3.27 -21.37 4.34
N LEU A 153 -3.03 -20.79 5.49
CA LEU A 153 -3.53 -21.27 6.78
C LEU A 153 -4.92 -20.68 7.03
N PHE A 154 -5.92 -21.53 7.19
CA PHE A 154 -7.25 -21.12 7.64
C PHE A 154 -7.30 -21.14 9.17
N VAL A 155 -7.69 -20.05 9.81
CA VAL A 155 -7.89 -19.96 11.25
C VAL A 155 -9.39 -19.85 11.52
N ALA A 156 -9.97 -20.92 12.06
CA ALA A 156 -11.40 -21.04 12.34
C ALA A 156 -11.78 -20.24 13.59
N ILE A 157 -11.97 -18.93 13.46
CA ILE A 157 -12.31 -18.05 14.58
C ILE A 157 -13.77 -18.30 15.00
N LYS A 158 -13.98 -18.49 16.31
CA LYS A 158 -15.32 -18.49 16.90
C LYS A 158 -15.72 -17.05 17.19
N GLY A 159 -16.72 -16.55 16.48
CA GLY A 159 -17.36 -15.26 16.68
C GLY A 159 -18.55 -15.36 17.63
N LYS A 160 -19.26 -14.25 17.86
CA LYS A 160 -20.50 -14.23 18.67
C LYS A 160 -21.61 -15.06 18.02
N ASN A 161 -21.80 -14.92 16.70
CA ASN A 161 -22.93 -15.48 15.94
C ASN A 161 -22.55 -16.71 15.12
N TYR A 162 -21.25 -16.96 14.86
CA TYR A 162 -20.79 -18.05 13.99
C TYR A 162 -19.58 -18.73 14.55
N ASP A 163 -19.53 -20.06 14.44
CA ASP A 163 -18.32 -20.84 14.71
C ASP A 163 -17.60 -21.10 13.38
N GLY A 164 -16.38 -20.53 13.25
CA GLY A 164 -15.56 -20.70 12.04
C GLY A 164 -15.24 -22.17 11.71
N GLN A 165 -15.39 -23.10 12.65
CA GLN A 165 -15.11 -24.53 12.43
C GLN A 165 -16.04 -25.16 11.39
N VAL A 166 -17.28 -24.68 11.25
CA VAL A 166 -18.23 -25.18 10.25
C VAL A 166 -17.75 -24.98 8.81
N PHE A 167 -16.82 -24.02 8.61
CA PHE A 167 -16.28 -23.69 7.29
C PHE A 167 -14.96 -24.41 6.95
N VAL A 168 -14.50 -25.34 7.77
CA VAL A 168 -13.23 -26.05 7.54
C VAL A 168 -13.27 -26.87 6.25
N LYS A 169 -14.37 -27.58 5.99
CA LYS A 169 -14.54 -28.33 4.73
C LYS A 169 -14.39 -27.43 3.50
N GLU A 170 -15.07 -26.29 3.52
CA GLU A 170 -15.00 -25.31 2.44
C GLU A 170 -13.57 -24.72 2.28
N ALA A 171 -12.89 -24.41 3.39
CA ALA A 171 -11.52 -23.94 3.36
C ALA A 171 -10.55 -24.97 2.74
N LEU A 172 -10.70 -26.23 3.08
CA LEU A 172 -9.90 -27.32 2.50
C LEU A 172 -10.20 -27.51 1.00
N LYS A 173 -11.48 -27.46 0.59
CA LYS A 173 -11.90 -27.47 -0.82
C LYS A 173 -11.26 -26.31 -1.58
N ASN A 174 -11.19 -25.13 -0.98
CA ASN A 174 -10.55 -23.94 -1.53
C ASN A 174 -9.01 -23.93 -1.38
N LYS A 175 -8.40 -25.10 -1.15
CA LYS A 175 -6.95 -25.33 -1.13
C LYS A 175 -6.21 -24.69 0.04
N ALA A 176 -6.86 -24.57 1.22
CA ALA A 176 -6.12 -24.31 2.46
C ALA A 176 -5.11 -25.43 2.69
N ASN A 177 -3.88 -25.06 3.06
CA ASN A 177 -2.85 -26.06 3.37
C ASN A 177 -3.09 -26.68 4.75
N TYR A 178 -3.49 -25.85 5.71
CA TYR A 178 -3.83 -26.27 7.06
C TYR A 178 -5.03 -25.47 7.59
N CYS A 179 -5.76 -26.06 8.55
CA CYS A 179 -6.84 -25.41 9.27
C CYS A 179 -6.59 -25.50 10.78
N VAL A 180 -6.62 -24.36 11.45
CA VAL A 180 -6.52 -24.28 12.91
C VAL A 180 -7.92 -24.25 13.51
N VAL A 181 -8.20 -25.18 14.41
CA VAL A 181 -9.51 -25.41 15.03
C VAL A 181 -9.40 -25.48 16.56
N GLN A 182 -10.49 -25.23 17.25
CA GLN A 182 -10.53 -25.29 18.72
C GLN A 182 -11.01 -26.65 19.25
N LYS A 183 -11.97 -27.25 18.57
CA LYS A 183 -12.52 -28.57 18.90
C LYS A 183 -12.11 -29.60 17.87
N ASN A 184 -12.18 -30.87 18.24
CA ASN A 184 -12.02 -31.95 17.27
C ASN A 184 -13.14 -31.87 16.23
N ILE A 185 -12.78 -32.11 14.99
CA ILE A 185 -13.70 -32.19 13.87
C ILE A 185 -13.45 -33.52 13.14
N ASN A 186 -14.52 -34.12 12.67
CA ASN A 186 -14.44 -35.34 11.88
C ASN A 186 -14.22 -34.97 10.39
N GLU A 187 -12.95 -34.93 10.00
CA GLU A 187 -12.53 -34.59 8.65
C GLU A 187 -11.56 -35.65 8.10
N PRO A 188 -11.70 -36.07 6.84
CA PRO A 188 -10.82 -37.05 6.22
C PRO A 188 -9.34 -36.62 6.22
N HIS A 189 -9.08 -35.33 6.13
CA HIS A 189 -7.72 -34.79 6.05
C HIS A 189 -7.13 -34.43 7.42
N LYS A 190 -7.15 -35.36 8.39
CA LYS A 190 -6.66 -35.17 9.78
C LYS A 190 -5.26 -34.54 9.86
N LYS A 191 -4.34 -34.84 8.93
CA LYS A 191 -2.98 -34.28 8.89
C LYS A 191 -2.95 -32.76 8.62
N LYS A 192 -4.00 -32.21 8.03
CA LYS A 192 -4.16 -30.76 7.76
C LYS A 192 -4.84 -30.00 8.87
N ILE A 193 -5.37 -30.69 9.89
CA ILE A 193 -6.07 -30.11 11.01
C ILE A 193 -5.12 -29.92 12.18
N ILE A 194 -5.10 -28.68 12.71
CA ILE A 194 -4.29 -28.29 13.85
C ILE A 194 -5.23 -27.89 14.97
N LYS A 195 -5.27 -28.68 16.04
CA LYS A 195 -6.03 -28.34 17.22
C LYS A 195 -5.26 -27.36 18.10
N TYR A 196 -5.91 -26.26 18.49
CA TYR A 196 -5.33 -25.30 19.41
C TYR A 196 -6.42 -24.79 20.39
N HIS A 197 -6.11 -24.66 21.67
CA HIS A 197 -7.08 -24.36 22.72
C HIS A 197 -7.91 -23.08 22.49
N SER A 198 -7.39 -22.10 21.74
CA SER A 198 -8.11 -20.89 21.30
C SER A 198 -7.53 -20.39 19.98
N THR A 199 -8.33 -20.45 18.92
CA THR A 199 -7.93 -20.00 17.59
C THR A 199 -7.60 -18.50 17.55
N LEU A 200 -8.26 -17.67 18.36
CA LEU A 200 -7.92 -16.26 18.51
C LEU A 200 -6.58 -16.04 19.22
N LYS A 201 -6.30 -16.79 20.31
CA LYS A 201 -4.97 -16.74 20.95
C LYS A 201 -3.87 -17.23 20.02
N PHE A 202 -4.15 -18.25 19.19
CA PHE A 202 -3.24 -18.70 18.15
C PHE A 202 -2.92 -17.59 17.16
N LEU A 203 -3.93 -16.92 16.60
CA LEU A 203 -3.78 -15.81 15.65
C LEU A 203 -2.94 -14.66 16.25
N ASN A 204 -3.22 -14.28 17.50
CA ASN A 204 -2.45 -13.25 18.21
C ASN A 204 -0.99 -13.65 18.42
N LYS A 205 -0.73 -14.91 18.84
CA LYS A 205 0.63 -15.42 19.03
C LYS A 205 1.41 -15.43 17.71
N LEU A 206 0.77 -15.84 16.62
CA LEU A 206 1.34 -15.83 15.28
C LEU A 206 1.65 -14.38 14.83
N ALA A 207 0.73 -13.44 15.05
CA ALA A 207 0.91 -12.02 14.76
C ALA A 207 2.07 -11.40 15.56
N THR A 208 2.19 -11.72 16.86
CA THR A 208 3.30 -11.27 17.71
C THR A 208 4.64 -11.75 17.18
N LEU A 209 4.75 -13.03 16.84
CA LEU A 209 5.98 -13.59 16.29
C LEU A 209 6.32 -12.93 14.94
N LYS A 210 5.32 -12.75 14.08
CA LYS A 210 5.50 -12.06 12.80
C LYS A 210 6.02 -10.64 13.00
N ARG A 211 5.39 -9.88 13.93
CA ARG A 211 5.82 -8.50 14.21
C ARG A 211 7.25 -8.42 14.76
N ASN A 212 7.64 -9.35 15.59
CA ASN A 212 8.99 -9.38 16.17
C ASN A 212 10.08 -9.75 15.14
N HIS A 213 9.72 -10.36 14.02
CA HIS A 213 10.66 -10.77 12.95
C HIS A 213 10.61 -9.83 11.73
N THR A 214 9.97 -8.68 11.81
CA THR A 214 9.95 -7.70 10.72
C THR A 214 10.71 -6.44 11.07
N ASN A 215 11.45 -5.90 10.10
CA ASN A 215 12.17 -4.62 10.19
C ASN A 215 11.34 -3.45 9.61
N SER A 216 10.08 -3.69 9.27
CA SER A 216 9.19 -2.66 8.72
C SER A 216 9.07 -1.46 9.66
N LYS A 217 9.12 -0.24 9.10
CA LYS A 217 8.72 0.98 9.81
C LYS A 217 7.20 1.01 9.90
N VAL A 218 6.68 0.86 11.10
CA VAL A 218 5.25 0.67 11.36
C VAL A 218 4.60 1.98 11.76
N VAL A 219 3.51 2.32 11.08
CA VAL A 219 2.62 3.42 11.41
C VAL A 219 1.30 2.86 11.93
N ALA A 220 0.84 3.31 13.09
CA ALA A 220 -0.47 3.00 13.63
C ALA A 220 -1.35 4.24 13.66
N ILE A 221 -2.59 4.12 13.20
CA ILE A 221 -3.54 5.23 13.08
C ILE A 221 -4.76 4.94 13.93
N THR A 222 -5.08 5.85 14.85
CA THR A 222 -6.36 5.87 15.57
C THR A 222 -7.02 7.25 15.48
N GLY A 223 -8.19 7.40 16.04
CA GLY A 223 -8.97 8.64 16.06
C GLY A 223 -10.45 8.36 15.90
N SER A 224 -11.27 9.37 16.04
CA SER A 224 -12.74 9.26 15.91
C SER A 224 -13.14 9.11 14.45
N SER A 225 -12.56 9.91 13.55
CA SER A 225 -12.84 9.88 12.11
C SER A 225 -11.55 9.93 11.28
N GLY A 226 -11.65 9.62 9.97
CA GLY A 226 -10.55 9.75 9.01
C GLY A 226 -9.49 8.64 9.02
N LYS A 227 -9.57 7.65 9.92
CA LYS A 227 -8.59 6.56 10.05
C LYS A 227 -8.35 5.78 8.76
N THR A 228 -9.41 5.26 8.17
CA THR A 228 -9.34 4.41 6.96
C THR A 228 -8.86 5.20 5.73
N THR A 229 -9.33 6.44 5.60
CA THR A 229 -8.89 7.34 4.53
C THR A 229 -7.40 7.62 4.66
N LEU A 230 -6.94 8.04 5.84
CA LEU A 230 -5.53 8.34 6.09
C LEU A 230 -4.65 7.10 5.90
N LYS A 231 -5.07 5.92 6.39
CA LYS A 231 -4.38 4.64 6.17
C LYS A 231 -4.17 4.38 4.68
N THR A 232 -5.22 4.55 3.88
CA THR A 232 -5.18 4.28 2.43
C THR A 232 -4.31 5.29 1.69
N MET A 233 -4.44 6.58 2.00
CA MET A 233 -3.61 7.63 1.41
C MET A 233 -2.14 7.43 1.75
N LEU A 234 -1.84 7.22 3.04
CA LEU A 234 -0.47 7.02 3.52
C LEU A 234 0.14 5.74 2.95
N GLY A 235 -0.63 4.64 2.92
CA GLY A 235 -0.19 3.38 2.34
C GLY A 235 0.18 3.52 0.86
N LYS A 236 -0.66 4.19 0.07
CA LYS A 236 -0.39 4.46 -1.36
C LYS A 236 0.83 5.38 -1.54
N THR A 237 0.95 6.43 -0.74
CA THR A 237 2.08 7.36 -0.81
C THR A 237 3.39 6.66 -0.46
N LEU A 238 3.43 5.90 0.64
CA LEU A 238 4.63 5.17 1.06
C LEU A 238 5.04 4.07 0.07
N SER A 239 4.09 3.54 -0.71
CA SER A 239 4.39 2.56 -1.76
C SER A 239 5.30 3.10 -2.86
N ASN A 240 5.37 4.42 -3.04
CA ASN A 240 6.32 5.06 -3.95
C ASN A 240 7.77 5.06 -3.41
N TYR A 241 7.94 4.88 -2.08
CA TYR A 241 9.23 4.91 -1.41
C TYR A 241 9.74 3.54 -0.97
N GLY A 242 8.94 2.50 -1.17
CA GLY A 242 9.31 1.12 -0.89
C GLY A 242 8.10 0.21 -0.69
N LYS A 243 8.34 -1.10 -0.67
CA LYS A 243 7.29 -2.10 -0.47
C LYS A 243 6.53 -1.79 0.81
N THR A 244 5.23 -1.54 0.69
CA THR A 244 4.39 -1.06 1.78
C THR A 244 3.20 -1.99 1.99
N TYR A 245 2.98 -2.40 3.24
CA TYR A 245 1.78 -3.12 3.66
C TYR A 245 0.75 -2.15 4.23
N PHE A 246 -0.48 -2.27 3.79
CA PHE A 246 -1.65 -1.67 4.46
C PHE A 246 -2.89 -2.51 4.14
N SER A 247 -3.78 -2.68 5.12
CA SER A 247 -5.00 -3.46 4.90
C SER A 247 -5.95 -2.73 3.95
N GLN A 248 -6.49 -3.45 2.97
CA GLN A 248 -7.47 -2.89 2.01
C GLN A 248 -8.84 -2.66 2.66
N LYS A 249 -9.16 -3.40 3.72
CA LYS A 249 -10.39 -3.30 4.50
C LYS A 249 -10.13 -2.64 5.85
N SER A 250 -11.20 -2.24 6.55
CA SER A 250 -11.11 -1.70 7.92
C SER A 250 -10.88 -2.82 8.93
N TYR A 251 -9.74 -3.54 8.80
CA TYR A 251 -9.32 -4.56 9.76
C TYR A 251 -8.65 -3.91 10.98
N ASN A 252 -9.46 -3.24 11.81
CA ASN A 252 -9.00 -2.37 12.90
C ASN A 252 -9.30 -2.89 14.30
N ASN A 253 -9.89 -4.09 14.44
CA ASN A 253 -10.30 -4.69 15.70
C ASN A 253 -9.40 -5.86 16.14
N HIS A 254 -9.78 -6.52 17.24
CA HIS A 254 -9.06 -7.63 17.89
C HIS A 254 -8.85 -8.88 17.01
N ILE A 255 -9.52 -8.99 15.87
CA ILE A 255 -9.31 -10.04 14.87
C ILE A 255 -8.58 -9.47 13.64
N GLY A 256 -8.99 -8.30 13.18
CA GLY A 256 -8.49 -7.70 11.94
C GLY A 256 -7.03 -7.27 12.02
N VAL A 257 -6.62 -6.65 13.13
CA VAL A 257 -5.22 -6.21 13.32
C VAL A 257 -4.25 -7.40 13.36
N PRO A 258 -4.45 -8.45 14.17
CA PRO A 258 -3.57 -9.62 14.14
C PRO A 258 -3.59 -10.34 12.79
N LEU A 259 -4.74 -10.46 12.11
CA LEU A 259 -4.82 -11.01 10.76
C LEU A 259 -3.96 -10.19 9.77
N SER A 260 -4.02 -8.87 9.86
CA SER A 260 -3.22 -7.97 9.04
C SER A 260 -1.73 -8.14 9.28
N LEU A 261 -1.30 -8.24 10.54
CA LEU A 261 0.09 -8.53 10.91
C LEU A 261 0.57 -9.87 10.37
N CYS A 262 -0.26 -10.93 10.45
CA CYS A 262 0.06 -12.24 9.90
C CYS A 262 0.28 -12.21 8.39
N ASN A 263 -0.39 -11.32 7.65
CA ASN A 263 -0.27 -11.22 6.19
C ASN A 263 0.77 -10.19 5.73
N MET A 264 1.49 -9.56 6.64
CA MET A 264 2.61 -8.70 6.32
C MET A 264 3.82 -9.57 5.89
N GLU A 265 4.49 -9.18 4.80
CA GLU A 265 5.70 -9.87 4.34
C GLU A 265 6.97 -9.31 5.00
N HIS A 266 8.04 -10.10 5.03
CA HIS A 266 9.32 -9.68 5.61
C HIS A 266 9.94 -8.45 4.94
N GLU A 267 9.71 -8.32 3.64
CA GLU A 267 10.31 -7.29 2.80
C GLU A 267 9.57 -5.95 2.83
N HIS A 268 8.45 -5.86 3.54
CA HIS A 268 7.77 -4.58 3.65
C HIS A 268 8.64 -3.59 4.42
N LYS A 269 9.07 -2.55 3.72
CA LYS A 269 9.81 -1.42 4.29
C LYS A 269 8.93 -0.60 5.21
N TYR A 270 7.66 -0.45 4.83
CA TYR A 270 6.64 0.29 5.57
C TYR A 270 5.41 -0.56 5.80
N SER A 271 4.72 -0.30 6.90
CA SER A 271 3.44 -0.95 7.21
C SER A 271 2.52 0.03 7.92
N VAL A 272 1.26 0.11 7.48
CA VAL A 272 0.28 1.05 8.02
C VAL A 272 -0.92 0.27 8.56
N PHE A 273 -1.17 0.42 9.86
CA PHE A 273 -2.27 -0.25 10.57
C PHE A 273 -3.27 0.78 11.09
N GLU A 274 -4.54 0.47 10.89
CA GLU A 274 -5.64 1.17 11.52
C GLU A 274 -5.99 0.45 12.83
N ILE A 275 -6.13 1.20 13.93
CA ILE A 275 -6.51 0.69 15.23
C ILE A 275 -7.82 1.36 15.66
N GLY A 276 -8.87 0.57 15.74
CA GLY A 276 -10.18 0.97 16.26
C GLY A 276 -10.37 0.56 17.71
N MET A 277 -11.44 1.07 18.33
CA MET A 277 -11.90 0.66 19.65
C MET A 277 -13.41 0.79 19.74
N SER A 278 -14.02 -0.02 20.58
CA SER A 278 -15.35 0.15 21.15
C SER A 278 -15.28 0.33 22.66
N ASN A 279 -14.23 -0.15 23.33
CA ASN A 279 -14.05 -0.10 24.78
C ASN A 279 -12.63 0.32 25.16
N ARG A 280 -12.47 0.76 26.42
CA ARG A 280 -11.15 1.02 27.02
C ARG A 280 -10.27 -0.24 27.00
N GLY A 281 -8.97 -0.06 26.86
CA GLY A 281 -7.96 -1.13 26.84
C GLY A 281 -7.82 -1.83 25.48
N GLU A 282 -8.72 -1.60 24.53
CA GLU A 282 -8.62 -2.23 23.21
C GLU A 282 -7.46 -1.66 22.40
N ILE A 283 -7.28 -0.33 22.40
CA ILE A 283 -6.15 0.32 21.70
C ILE A 283 -4.83 -0.10 22.35
N ARG A 284 -4.75 -0.20 23.67
CA ARG A 284 -3.55 -0.67 24.38
C ARG A 284 -3.15 -2.07 23.92
N ARG A 285 -4.10 -3.00 23.88
CA ARG A 285 -3.85 -4.38 23.44
C ARG A 285 -3.40 -4.44 21.98
N LEU A 286 -4.08 -3.72 21.09
CA LEU A 286 -3.77 -3.72 19.66
C LEU A 286 -2.46 -3.00 19.35
N SER A 287 -2.21 -1.86 19.98
CA SER A 287 -0.95 -1.14 19.79
C SER A 287 0.26 -1.89 20.36
N ASN A 288 0.08 -2.64 21.46
CA ASN A 288 1.13 -3.54 21.98
C ASN A 288 1.47 -4.66 21.00
N LEU A 289 0.51 -5.15 20.23
CA LEU A 289 0.74 -6.13 19.18
C LEU A 289 1.45 -5.51 17.97
N VAL A 290 1.05 -4.30 17.57
CA VAL A 290 1.57 -3.57 16.41
C VAL A 290 2.95 -2.97 16.68
N LYS A 291 3.25 -2.48 17.90
CA LYS A 291 4.49 -1.81 18.31
C LYS A 291 4.92 -0.75 17.28
N PRO A 292 4.19 0.37 17.16
CA PRO A 292 4.42 1.34 16.10
C PRO A 292 5.70 2.14 16.32
N ASN A 293 6.37 2.52 15.22
CA ASN A 293 7.41 3.54 15.22
C ASN A 293 6.80 4.95 15.20
N ILE A 294 5.64 5.07 14.55
CA ILE A 294 4.87 6.31 14.44
C ILE A 294 3.42 6.01 14.78
N ALA A 295 2.83 6.76 15.68
CA ALA A 295 1.39 6.74 15.93
C ALA A 295 0.75 8.05 15.45
N ILE A 296 -0.47 7.97 14.95
CA ILE A 296 -1.25 9.13 14.53
C ILE A 296 -2.59 9.08 15.22
N ILE A 297 -2.97 10.16 15.90
CA ILE A 297 -4.34 10.37 16.40
C ILE A 297 -4.95 11.47 15.53
N THR A 298 -5.92 11.08 14.68
CA THR A 298 -6.49 12.02 13.70
C THR A 298 -7.30 13.12 14.36
N ASN A 299 -8.17 12.75 15.29
CA ASN A 299 -8.99 13.64 16.10
C ASN A 299 -9.64 12.89 17.29
N ILE A 300 -10.14 13.67 18.26
CA ILE A 300 -10.98 13.19 19.35
C ILE A 300 -12.38 13.77 19.11
N GLY A 301 -13.38 12.93 18.96
CA GLY A 301 -14.78 13.28 18.74
C GLY A 301 -15.70 12.17 19.25
N GLU A 302 -16.98 12.31 19.10
CA GLU A 302 -18.06 11.51 19.73
C GLU A 302 -18.25 10.09 19.15
N ALA A 303 -17.35 9.63 18.27
CA ALA A 303 -17.44 8.26 17.78
C ALA A 303 -17.41 7.23 18.92
N HIS A 304 -18.39 6.34 18.94
CA HIS A 304 -18.60 5.31 19.99
C HIS A 304 -18.92 5.88 21.38
N ILE A 305 -19.51 7.10 21.43
CA ILE A 305 -19.85 7.78 22.69
C ILE A 305 -20.79 6.93 23.56
N GLU A 306 -21.59 6.07 22.92
CA GLU A 306 -22.49 5.12 23.62
C GLU A 306 -21.78 4.13 24.55
N ASN A 307 -20.48 3.94 24.37
CA ASN A 307 -19.64 3.05 25.20
C ASN A 307 -18.74 3.82 26.19
N PHE A 308 -18.87 5.15 26.27
CA PHE A 308 -18.05 6.01 27.10
C PHE A 308 -18.91 7.06 27.81
N GLU A 309 -18.51 7.48 29.00
CA GLU A 309 -19.26 8.48 29.76
C GLU A 309 -19.17 9.86 29.12
N ASN A 310 -18.04 10.20 28.53
CA ASN A 310 -17.78 11.51 27.95
C ASN A 310 -16.57 11.50 27.00
N LEU A 311 -16.34 12.63 26.34
CA LEU A 311 -15.20 12.81 25.42
C LEU A 311 -13.82 12.66 26.08
N ASN A 312 -13.69 12.98 27.39
CA ASN A 312 -12.42 12.80 28.09
C ASN A 312 -12.06 11.31 28.17
N ASP A 313 -13.04 10.44 28.31
CA ASP A 313 -12.82 9.01 28.35
C ASP A 313 -12.45 8.44 26.99
N ILE A 314 -13.02 9.00 25.93
CA ILE A 314 -12.60 8.69 24.56
C ILE A 314 -11.14 9.15 24.31
N ALA A 315 -10.78 10.33 24.81
CA ALA A 315 -9.40 10.83 24.72
C ALA A 315 -8.42 9.93 25.49
N LYS A 316 -8.77 9.51 26.72
CA LYS A 316 -7.99 8.55 27.52
C LYS A 316 -7.82 7.21 26.78
N ALA A 317 -8.91 6.65 26.24
CA ALA A 317 -8.85 5.38 25.52
C ALA A 317 -7.99 5.48 24.24
N LYS A 318 -8.09 6.59 23.47
CA LYS A 318 -7.24 6.78 22.29
C LYS A 318 -5.78 7.06 22.66
N SER A 319 -5.51 7.70 23.80
CA SER A 319 -4.16 7.93 24.29
C SER A 319 -3.39 6.65 24.63
N GLU A 320 -4.07 5.52 24.84
CA GLU A 320 -3.45 4.22 25.08
C GLU A 320 -2.45 3.80 23.98
N ILE A 321 -2.60 4.31 22.76
CA ILE A 321 -1.64 4.04 21.68
C ILE A 321 -0.23 4.54 22.00
N ILE A 322 -0.13 5.61 22.80
CA ILE A 322 1.14 6.25 23.19
C ILE A 322 2.02 5.29 23.99
N GLU A 323 1.38 4.40 24.76
CA GLU A 323 2.06 3.47 25.65
C GLU A 323 3.00 2.50 24.91
N ASN A 324 2.67 2.21 23.65
CA ASN A 324 3.32 1.17 22.87
C ASN A 324 4.10 1.70 21.64
N ILE A 325 4.28 3.02 21.55
CA ILE A 325 5.19 3.61 20.58
C ILE A 325 6.63 3.20 20.96
N ASN A 326 7.39 2.70 19.98
CA ASN A 326 8.79 2.34 20.20
C ASN A 326 9.61 3.53 20.68
N SER A 327 10.63 3.30 21.51
CA SER A 327 11.54 4.33 21.98
C SER A 327 12.11 5.15 20.82
N GLY A 328 12.15 6.49 20.98
CA GLY A 328 12.55 7.41 19.91
C GLY A 328 11.55 7.59 18.79
N GLY A 329 10.36 6.98 18.90
CA GLY A 329 9.29 7.09 17.92
C GLY A 329 8.56 8.44 17.96
N TYR A 330 7.54 8.55 17.12
CA TYR A 330 6.78 9.79 16.92
C TYR A 330 5.30 9.61 17.19
N LEU A 331 4.70 10.63 17.79
CA LEU A 331 3.26 10.82 17.87
C LEU A 331 2.88 12.03 17.00
N ILE A 332 1.96 11.84 16.05
CA ILE A 332 1.44 12.92 15.20
C ILE A 332 0.03 13.27 15.65
N LEU A 333 -0.22 14.53 15.97
CA LEU A 333 -1.46 15.04 16.54
C LEU A 333 -2.06 16.19 15.72
N ASN A 334 -3.37 16.30 15.78
CA ASN A 334 -4.08 17.49 15.34
C ASN A 334 -3.86 18.64 16.36
N GLY A 335 -3.16 19.70 15.95
CA GLY A 335 -2.89 20.86 16.79
C GLY A 335 -4.10 21.75 17.07
N ASP A 336 -5.19 21.57 16.30
CA ASP A 336 -6.47 22.28 16.51
C ASP A 336 -7.43 21.48 17.42
N ASP A 337 -7.06 20.26 17.84
CA ASP A 337 -7.87 19.43 18.74
C ASP A 337 -7.76 19.93 20.19
N LYS A 338 -8.88 20.06 20.89
CA LYS A 338 -8.90 20.49 22.30
C LYS A 338 -8.07 19.60 23.23
N TYR A 339 -7.83 18.34 22.85
CA TYR A 339 -7.01 17.39 23.64
C TYR A 339 -5.53 17.39 23.23
N PHE A 340 -5.11 18.30 22.35
CA PHE A 340 -3.71 18.37 21.89
C PHE A 340 -2.72 18.49 23.05
N ASN A 341 -2.97 19.39 24.00
CA ASN A 341 -2.07 19.59 25.15
C ASN A 341 -2.00 18.36 26.05
N TYR A 342 -3.14 17.74 26.33
CA TYR A 342 -3.23 16.50 27.12
C TYR A 342 -2.41 15.37 26.48
N LEU A 343 -2.65 15.09 25.19
CA LEU A 343 -1.96 14.03 24.44
C LEU A 343 -0.46 14.30 24.29
N SER A 344 -0.09 15.55 24.07
CA SER A 344 1.31 15.98 23.98
C SER A 344 2.05 15.82 25.30
N ALA A 345 1.41 16.16 26.43
CA ALA A 345 2.00 15.97 27.77
C ALA A 345 2.24 14.49 28.06
N LEU A 346 1.29 13.60 27.73
CA LEU A 346 1.45 12.15 27.88
C LEU A 346 2.64 11.61 27.04
N ALA A 347 2.75 12.05 25.79
CA ALA A 347 3.84 11.65 24.91
C ALA A 347 5.20 12.10 25.43
N LYS A 348 5.31 13.36 25.86
CA LYS A 348 6.54 13.94 26.45
C LYS A 348 6.98 13.16 27.70
N LYS A 349 6.03 12.83 28.60
CA LYS A 349 6.30 12.01 29.79
C LYS A 349 6.92 10.66 29.43
N LYS A 350 6.56 10.11 28.27
CA LYS A 350 7.10 8.85 27.73
C LYS A 350 8.33 9.05 26.81
N LYS A 351 8.86 10.24 26.70
CA LYS A 351 10.00 10.60 25.83
C LYS A 351 9.71 10.28 24.34
N ILE A 352 8.46 10.44 23.91
CA ILE A 352 8.02 10.30 22.51
C ILE A 352 8.06 11.66 21.84
N ASN A 353 8.60 11.73 20.63
CA ASN A 353 8.63 12.96 19.84
C ASN A 353 7.23 13.31 19.35
N VAL A 354 6.83 14.57 19.51
CA VAL A 354 5.52 15.04 19.07
C VAL A 354 5.65 15.90 17.82
N LEU A 355 4.89 15.58 16.80
CA LEU A 355 4.68 16.41 15.62
C LEU A 355 3.19 16.77 15.53
N SER A 356 2.90 17.93 14.96
CA SER A 356 1.51 18.40 14.83
C SER A 356 1.19 18.90 13.43
N PHE A 357 -0.08 18.78 13.08
CA PHE A 357 -0.67 19.43 11.91
C PHE A 357 -1.85 20.30 12.37
N SER A 358 -2.12 21.42 11.66
CA SER A 358 -3.22 22.32 12.01
C SER A 358 -3.67 23.18 10.83
N LYS A 359 -4.82 23.82 11.00
CA LYS A 359 -5.27 24.97 10.18
C LYS A 359 -5.02 26.30 10.90
N SER A 360 -5.37 26.37 12.19
CA SER A 360 -5.44 27.60 12.96
C SER A 360 -4.17 27.81 13.77
N ASN A 361 -3.67 26.79 14.46
CA ASN A 361 -2.58 26.89 15.41
C ASN A 361 -1.19 26.77 14.77
N LYS A 362 -0.16 27.20 15.52
CA LYS A 362 1.23 26.95 15.14
C LYS A 362 1.51 25.44 15.20
N SER A 363 2.05 24.88 14.12
CA SER A 363 2.27 23.44 14.00
C SER A 363 3.44 23.13 13.05
N ASN A 364 3.92 21.87 13.09
CA ASN A 364 4.96 21.38 12.18
C ASN A 364 4.48 21.30 10.73
N ALA A 365 3.19 21.04 10.53
CA ALA A 365 2.54 21.04 9.22
C ALA A 365 1.26 21.90 9.31
N LYS A 366 1.27 23.10 8.73
CA LYS A 366 0.13 24.02 8.76
C LYS A 366 -0.45 24.19 7.37
N LEU A 367 -1.79 24.08 7.26
CA LEU A 367 -2.53 24.56 6.11
C LEU A 367 -2.68 26.08 6.26
N VAL A 368 -1.91 26.83 5.49
CA VAL A 368 -1.86 28.30 5.57
C VAL A 368 -3.05 28.91 4.84
N GLU A 369 -3.35 28.40 3.65
CA GLU A 369 -4.38 28.94 2.79
C GLU A 369 -5.04 27.84 1.94
N ASN A 370 -6.33 28.03 1.63
CA ASN A 370 -7.08 27.20 0.69
C ASN A 370 -7.86 28.13 -0.25
N LYS A 371 -7.34 28.32 -1.46
CA LYS A 371 -8.02 29.08 -2.53
C LYS A 371 -8.89 28.16 -3.36
N LEU A 372 -10.19 28.42 -3.34
CA LEU A 372 -11.19 27.65 -4.07
C LEU A 372 -11.47 28.31 -5.43
N TYR A 373 -11.25 27.57 -6.52
CA TYR A 373 -11.63 27.95 -7.88
C TYR A 373 -12.74 27.00 -8.39
N LYS A 374 -13.43 27.38 -9.47
CA LYS A 374 -14.53 26.58 -10.03
C LYS A 374 -14.12 25.11 -10.33
N LYS A 375 -12.96 24.89 -10.94
CA LYS A 375 -12.49 23.56 -11.37
C LYS A 375 -11.36 22.95 -10.52
N TYR A 376 -10.77 23.69 -9.61
CA TYR A 376 -9.67 23.21 -8.77
C TYR A 376 -9.57 24.02 -7.48
N SER A 377 -8.76 23.52 -6.55
CA SER A 377 -8.35 24.24 -5.33
C SER A 377 -6.83 24.34 -5.29
N ILE A 378 -6.31 25.45 -4.79
CA ILE A 378 -4.90 25.62 -4.47
C ILE A 378 -4.76 25.63 -2.95
N LEU A 379 -4.00 24.67 -2.43
CA LEU A 379 -3.69 24.56 -1.02
C LEU A 379 -2.25 25.02 -0.80
N HIS A 380 -2.06 25.95 0.12
CA HIS A 380 -0.74 26.36 0.59
C HIS A 380 -0.48 25.72 1.96
N PHE A 381 0.54 24.90 2.04
CA PHE A 381 1.01 24.31 3.28
C PHE A 381 2.38 24.86 3.67
N ARG A 382 2.60 25.01 4.97
CA ARG A 382 3.94 25.18 5.55
C ARG A 382 4.28 23.90 6.31
N ILE A 383 5.28 23.17 5.87
CA ILE A 383 5.69 21.88 6.47
C ILE A 383 7.17 21.99 6.84
N LEU A 384 7.49 21.88 8.14
CA LEU A 384 8.87 22.00 8.66
C LEU A 384 9.64 23.19 8.04
N ASN A 385 9.00 24.38 8.05
CA ASN A 385 9.51 25.65 7.51
C ASN A 385 9.62 25.74 5.97
N LYS A 386 9.15 24.72 5.22
CA LYS A 386 9.06 24.76 3.75
C LYS A 386 7.63 25.08 3.32
N SER A 387 7.47 25.99 2.37
CA SER A 387 6.18 26.25 1.71
C SER A 387 5.95 25.29 0.57
N ILE A 388 4.78 24.66 0.52
CA ILE A 388 4.37 23.71 -0.50
C ILE A 388 3.00 24.15 -1.03
N TYR A 389 2.87 24.24 -2.34
CA TYR A 389 1.62 24.56 -3.02
C TYR A 389 1.12 23.32 -3.76
N LEU A 390 -0.11 22.92 -3.50
CA LEU A 390 -0.77 21.80 -4.16
C LEU A 390 -2.00 22.29 -4.92
N LYS A 391 -2.06 21.99 -6.22
CA LYS A 391 -3.25 22.18 -7.04
C LYS A 391 -4.04 20.89 -7.08
N ILE A 392 -5.22 20.88 -6.49
CA ILE A 392 -6.13 19.73 -6.46
C ILE A 392 -7.29 19.99 -7.41
N LYS A 393 -7.45 19.15 -8.41
CA LYS A 393 -8.59 19.20 -9.33
C LYS A 393 -9.85 18.78 -8.58
N LYS A 394 -10.91 19.58 -8.68
CA LYS A 394 -12.23 19.14 -8.19
C LYS A 394 -12.69 17.99 -9.07
N ILE A 395 -13.16 16.92 -8.44
CA ILE A 395 -13.90 15.87 -9.11
C ILE A 395 -15.34 16.36 -9.07
N ASP A 396 -15.95 16.56 -10.22
CA ASP A 396 -17.38 16.84 -10.28
C ASP A 396 -18.13 15.66 -9.65
N PRO A 397 -19.15 15.94 -8.82
CA PRO A 397 -19.88 14.91 -8.07
C PRO A 397 -20.56 13.89 -8.98
#